data_419321f83a5f67ff878d2349da657785
#
_entry.id   419321f83a5f67ff878d2349da657785
#
_cell.length_a   1.000
_cell.length_b   1.000
_cell.length_c   1.000
_cell.angle_alpha   90.00
_cell.angle_beta   90.00
_cell.angle_gamma   90.00
#
_symmetry.space_group_name_H-M   'P 1'
#
loop_
_entity.id
_entity.type
_entity.pdbx_description
1 polymer ?
#
loop_
_entity_poly.entity_id
_entity_poly.type
_entity_poly.pdbx_seq_one_letter_code
_entity_poly.pdbx_strand_id
1 'polypeptide(L)'
;MHYRVSHLQPRVQGITWVVVGSLVFTMLLALIGFMRIAPALFFIPDSYDFAAYYVAARAVRLGLPLYSDQSMVQAAATAGTIPFPKYVYPPFFAVALQPLAALSFTQAKILWFVGNIVMLGATLLMIGRALHWSGRAVGLVSVATILLPPFYDTLLLGQVSVLMLFLVASALVTSLSPRPISQSIAGVALGLAISIKLYPICLLLPFLFYRRYLLAVVTGFTMLVMLAIGTLTHNGLQTTTDFFFHILPAIGGVSPLPVNQSVWSVFLRFFTPTSFQYAFLTTDNLQTLALEPLINLPFAATLGSTLATIGIWSGTLWGIKHASKQVPLHRTFHSISLIITALLATSPVTHDHYATLLFIPLTYLGYCATQNNTLTRRYRQLGIIGVCLCLVVQRYWRVMLSITPSALATCFGLLAILLTWVLLLTEPIQDTVIAE
;
A
#
# COMPACT_ATOMS: atom_id res chain seq x y z
N MET A 1 -46.73 14.34 17.82
CA MET A 1 -45.37 14.21 17.29
C MET A 1 -44.91 12.70 17.26
N HIS A 2 -45.78 11.80 16.80
CA HIS A 2 -45.56 10.33 16.85
C HIS A 2 -45.61 9.58 15.50
N TYR A 3 -45.60 10.26 14.36
CA TYR A 3 -45.88 9.63 13.05
C TYR A 3 -44.65 9.38 12.14
N ARG A 4 -43.38 9.58 12.60
CA ARG A 4 -42.18 9.39 11.73
C ARG A 4 -41.27 8.19 12.04
N VAL A 5 -41.58 7.42 13.09
CA VAL A 5 -40.65 6.34 13.53
C VAL A 5 -40.91 5.01 12.81
N SER A 6 -42.14 4.73 12.39
CA SER A 6 -42.53 3.42 11.86
C SER A 6 -41.97 3.10 10.46
N HIS A 7 -41.72 4.11 9.62
CA HIS A 7 -41.21 3.91 8.26
C HIS A 7 -39.68 3.78 8.15
N LEU A 8 -38.92 4.18 9.19
CA LEU A 8 -37.46 4.06 9.21
C LEU A 8 -36.97 2.69 9.67
N GLN A 9 -37.72 2.02 10.54
CA GLN A 9 -37.32 0.70 11.09
C GLN A 9 -37.13 -0.40 10.02
N PRO A 10 -38.08 -0.64 9.08
CA PRO A 10 -37.91 -1.67 8.06
C PRO A 10 -36.74 -1.36 7.11
N ARG A 11 -36.50 -0.06 6.82
CA ARG A 11 -35.35 0.35 5.95
C ARG A 11 -34.01 0.11 6.63
N VAL A 12 -33.90 0.37 7.92
CA VAL A 12 -32.67 0.09 8.71
C VAL A 12 -32.42 -1.41 8.82
N GLN A 13 -33.46 -2.22 9.03
CA GLN A 13 -33.35 -3.68 9.05
C GLN A 13 -32.89 -4.23 7.69
N GLY A 14 -33.49 -3.80 6.59
CA GLY A 14 -33.08 -4.22 5.25
C GLY A 14 -31.61 -3.94 4.96
N ILE A 15 -31.12 -2.71 5.25
CA ILE A 15 -29.71 -2.35 5.09
C ILE A 15 -28.82 -3.22 6.00
N THR A 16 -29.28 -3.60 7.20
CA THR A 16 -28.53 -4.49 8.10
C THR A 16 -28.26 -5.87 7.47
N TRP A 17 -29.28 -6.48 6.87
CA TRP A 17 -29.13 -7.76 6.19
C TRP A 17 -28.22 -7.66 4.96
N VAL A 18 -28.29 -6.58 4.19
CA VAL A 18 -27.38 -6.32 3.08
C VAL A 18 -25.94 -6.20 3.57
N VAL A 19 -25.69 -5.47 4.66
CA VAL A 19 -24.34 -5.34 5.26
C VAL A 19 -23.80 -6.72 5.67
N VAL A 20 -24.60 -7.52 6.38
CA VAL A 20 -24.19 -8.85 6.85
C VAL A 20 -23.94 -9.79 5.67
N GLY A 21 -24.87 -9.85 4.72
CA GLY A 21 -24.72 -10.70 3.53
C GLY A 21 -23.50 -10.35 2.69
N SER A 22 -23.26 -9.05 2.44
CA SER A 22 -22.09 -8.58 1.69
C SER A 22 -20.79 -8.89 2.45
N LEU A 23 -20.76 -8.74 3.77
CA LEU A 23 -19.60 -9.08 4.59
C LEU A 23 -19.29 -10.57 4.50
N VAL A 24 -20.29 -11.43 4.71
CA VAL A 24 -20.13 -12.89 4.64
C VAL A 24 -19.63 -13.31 3.26
N PHE A 25 -20.23 -12.79 2.20
CA PHE A 25 -19.80 -13.07 0.82
C PHE A 25 -18.35 -12.67 0.57
N THR A 26 -17.96 -11.44 0.96
CA THR A 26 -16.59 -10.95 0.80
C THR A 26 -15.60 -11.81 1.59
N MET A 27 -15.94 -12.20 2.84
CA MET A 27 -15.09 -13.05 3.67
C MET A 27 -14.94 -14.46 3.09
N LEU A 28 -16.01 -15.05 2.54
CA LEU A 28 -15.93 -16.36 1.89
C LEU A 28 -15.02 -16.33 0.67
N LEU A 29 -15.15 -15.31 -0.20
CA LEU A 29 -14.26 -15.16 -1.36
C LEU A 29 -12.80 -14.94 -0.92
N ALA A 30 -12.57 -14.12 0.11
CA ALA A 30 -11.24 -13.88 0.65
C ALA A 30 -10.63 -15.17 1.24
N LEU A 31 -11.42 -15.95 1.97
CA LEU A 31 -11.00 -17.23 2.53
C LEU A 31 -10.65 -18.25 1.43
N ILE A 32 -11.47 -18.36 0.38
CA ILE A 32 -11.17 -19.22 -0.78
C ILE A 32 -9.85 -18.81 -1.44
N GLY A 33 -9.64 -17.51 -1.64
CA GLY A 33 -8.38 -16.96 -2.17
C GLY A 33 -7.18 -17.31 -1.29
N PHE A 34 -7.32 -17.10 0.02
CA PHE A 34 -6.28 -17.39 1.01
C PHE A 34 -5.94 -18.88 1.06
N MET A 35 -6.95 -19.77 1.13
CA MET A 35 -6.74 -21.22 1.19
C MET A 35 -5.97 -21.78 -0.02
N ARG A 36 -6.12 -21.17 -1.20
CA ARG A 36 -5.33 -21.54 -2.40
C ARG A 36 -3.84 -21.19 -2.27
N ILE A 37 -3.50 -20.20 -1.46
CA ILE A 37 -2.15 -19.65 -1.34
C ILE A 37 -1.50 -20.09 -0.03
N ALA A 38 -2.29 -20.44 0.98
CA ALA A 38 -1.77 -20.84 2.28
C ALA A 38 -0.66 -21.90 2.22
N PRO A 39 -0.75 -22.97 1.41
CA PRO A 39 0.36 -23.90 1.25
C PRO A 39 1.62 -23.22 0.73
N ALA A 40 1.49 -22.30 -0.21
CA ALA A 40 2.62 -21.58 -0.79
C ALA A 40 3.33 -20.67 0.24
N LEU A 41 2.64 -20.09 1.20
CA LEU A 41 3.26 -19.29 2.26
C LEU A 41 4.27 -20.11 3.09
N PHE A 42 4.02 -21.41 3.24
CA PHE A 42 4.87 -22.29 4.05
C PHE A 42 5.88 -23.09 3.23
N PHE A 43 5.60 -23.40 1.97
CA PHE A 43 6.35 -24.35 1.16
C PHE A 43 7.06 -23.75 -0.07
N ILE A 44 6.78 -22.50 -0.47
CA ILE A 44 7.53 -21.91 -1.59
C ILE A 44 8.95 -21.56 -1.16
N PRO A 45 9.96 -22.14 -1.82
CA PRO A 45 11.36 -21.86 -1.52
C PRO A 45 11.75 -20.40 -1.80
N ASP A 46 11.19 -19.79 -2.85
CA ASP A 46 11.62 -18.50 -3.38
C ASP A 46 10.54 -17.44 -3.22
N SER A 47 10.73 -16.57 -2.22
CA SER A 47 10.01 -15.31 -2.10
C SER A 47 10.65 -14.34 -3.10
N TYR A 48 10.10 -14.20 -4.31
CA TYR A 48 10.71 -13.49 -5.43
C TYR A 48 11.28 -12.12 -5.06
N ASP A 49 10.50 -11.27 -4.42
CA ASP A 49 10.96 -9.91 -4.13
C ASP A 49 11.98 -9.86 -2.98
N PHE A 50 11.84 -10.75 -2.00
CA PHE A 50 12.87 -10.87 -0.96
C PHE A 50 14.19 -11.39 -1.52
N ALA A 51 14.16 -12.27 -2.54
CA ALA A 51 15.38 -12.74 -3.20
C ALA A 51 16.18 -11.57 -3.79
N ALA A 52 15.51 -10.58 -4.42
CA ALA A 52 16.18 -9.37 -4.91
C ALA A 52 16.87 -8.58 -3.79
N TYR A 53 16.23 -8.42 -2.64
CA TYR A 53 16.83 -7.72 -1.48
C TYR A 53 18.02 -8.47 -0.91
N TYR A 54 17.87 -9.78 -0.74
CA TYR A 54 18.91 -10.64 -0.20
C TYR A 54 20.14 -10.71 -1.12
N VAL A 55 19.93 -10.88 -2.44
CA VAL A 55 21.01 -10.91 -3.43
C VAL A 55 21.73 -9.56 -3.49
N ALA A 56 21.01 -8.44 -3.44
CA ALA A 56 21.59 -7.10 -3.39
C ALA A 56 22.45 -6.91 -2.12
N ALA A 57 21.94 -7.30 -0.96
CA ALA A 57 22.71 -7.26 0.30
C ALA A 57 23.93 -8.18 0.25
N ARG A 58 23.84 -9.33 -0.42
CA ARG A 58 24.97 -10.25 -0.65
C ARG A 58 26.01 -9.64 -1.58
N ALA A 59 25.59 -8.96 -2.66
CA ALA A 59 26.48 -8.23 -3.55
C ALA A 59 27.28 -7.15 -2.80
N VAL A 60 26.62 -6.38 -1.92
CA VAL A 60 27.30 -5.38 -1.07
C VAL A 60 28.34 -6.05 -0.17
N ARG A 61 28.04 -7.21 0.45
CA ARG A 61 29.01 -7.95 1.29
C ARG A 61 30.22 -8.46 0.50
N LEU A 62 30.03 -8.78 -0.78
CA LEU A 62 31.08 -9.26 -1.67
C LEU A 62 31.86 -8.12 -2.34
N GLY A 63 31.50 -6.85 -2.07
CA GLY A 63 32.12 -5.69 -2.70
C GLY A 63 31.81 -5.57 -4.19
N LEU A 64 30.68 -6.10 -4.66
CA LEU A 64 30.28 -6.11 -6.07
C LEU A 64 29.41 -4.88 -6.41
N PRO A 65 29.44 -4.40 -7.67
CA PRO A 65 28.55 -3.37 -8.16
C PRO A 65 27.07 -3.72 -8.01
N LEU A 66 26.27 -2.85 -7.38
CA LEU A 66 24.91 -3.16 -6.91
C LEU A 66 23.88 -3.29 -8.05
N TYR A 67 24.02 -2.55 -9.15
CA TYR A 67 23.05 -2.54 -10.25
C TYR A 67 23.53 -3.24 -11.52
N SER A 68 24.60 -4.03 -11.42
CA SER A 68 25.13 -4.84 -12.50
C SER A 68 24.45 -6.20 -12.54
N ASP A 69 23.86 -6.58 -13.68
CA ASP A 69 23.26 -7.91 -13.86
C ASP A 69 24.28 -9.04 -13.60
N GLN A 70 25.53 -8.88 -14.05
CA GLN A 70 26.59 -9.85 -13.81
C GLN A 70 26.91 -10.02 -12.32
N SER A 71 26.98 -8.91 -11.58
CA SER A 71 27.22 -8.93 -10.13
C SER A 71 26.06 -9.59 -9.38
N MET A 72 24.82 -9.37 -9.81
CA MET A 72 23.64 -10.02 -9.22
C MET A 72 23.64 -11.53 -9.46
N VAL A 73 23.98 -11.98 -10.68
CA VAL A 73 24.14 -13.41 -10.98
C VAL A 73 25.23 -14.03 -10.12
N GLN A 74 26.40 -13.39 -9.99
CA GLN A 74 27.48 -13.86 -9.14
C GLN A 74 27.07 -13.94 -7.66
N ALA A 75 26.42 -12.91 -7.14
CA ALA A 75 25.96 -12.88 -5.75
C ALA A 75 24.90 -13.97 -5.49
N ALA A 76 23.96 -14.16 -6.40
CA ALA A 76 22.93 -15.19 -6.33
C ALA A 76 23.52 -16.61 -6.36
N ALA A 77 24.49 -16.87 -7.23
CA ALA A 77 25.18 -18.16 -7.31
C ALA A 77 25.86 -18.54 -5.98
N THR A 78 26.49 -17.57 -5.29
CA THR A 78 27.10 -17.80 -3.95
C THR A 78 26.06 -18.04 -2.85
N ALA A 79 24.81 -17.73 -3.10
CA ALA A 79 23.71 -17.81 -2.16
C ALA A 79 22.76 -19.00 -2.41
N GLY A 80 22.95 -19.73 -3.51
CA GLY A 80 22.08 -20.84 -3.92
C GLY A 80 20.66 -20.38 -4.28
N THR A 81 20.52 -19.17 -4.86
CA THR A 81 19.24 -18.59 -5.28
C THR A 81 19.36 -17.95 -6.68
N ILE A 82 18.30 -17.39 -7.19
CA ILE A 82 18.23 -16.74 -8.50
C ILE A 82 18.26 -15.21 -8.37
N PRO A 83 18.86 -14.46 -9.33
CA PRO A 83 18.94 -13.01 -9.31
C PRO A 83 17.68 -12.34 -9.88
N PHE A 84 16.50 -12.80 -9.51
CA PHE A 84 15.24 -12.30 -10.04
C PHE A 84 14.22 -12.06 -8.92
N PRO A 85 13.44 -10.97 -8.94
CA PRO A 85 13.49 -9.83 -9.88
C PRO A 85 14.73 -8.94 -9.68
N LYS A 86 14.95 -7.97 -10.61
CA LYS A 86 16.04 -6.99 -10.48
C LYS A 86 15.87 -6.15 -9.21
N TYR A 87 16.98 -5.84 -8.56
CA TYR A 87 17.00 -4.91 -7.43
C TYR A 87 16.81 -3.47 -7.92
N VAL A 88 15.77 -2.82 -7.44
CA VAL A 88 15.36 -1.46 -7.86
C VAL A 88 15.17 -0.50 -6.67
N TYR A 89 15.78 -0.80 -5.54
CA TYR A 89 15.71 0.01 -4.32
C TYR A 89 16.98 0.84 -4.13
N PRO A 90 16.94 1.92 -3.30
CA PRO A 90 18.12 2.73 -3.00
C PRO A 90 19.25 1.91 -2.37
N PRO A 91 20.53 2.31 -2.56
CA PRO A 91 21.69 1.55 -2.11
C PRO A 91 21.72 1.28 -0.61
N PHE A 92 21.29 2.26 0.22
CA PHE A 92 21.28 2.10 1.68
C PHE A 92 20.45 0.87 2.13
N PHE A 93 19.40 0.51 1.40
CA PHE A 93 18.53 -0.60 1.78
C PHE A 93 19.26 -1.94 1.66
N ALA A 94 20.08 -2.11 0.61
CA ALA A 94 20.97 -3.28 0.50
C ALA A 94 22.03 -3.30 1.62
N VAL A 95 22.59 -2.15 2.00
CA VAL A 95 23.52 -2.02 3.14
C VAL A 95 22.83 -2.42 4.46
N ALA A 96 21.62 -1.90 4.70
CA ALA A 96 20.86 -2.22 5.92
C ALA A 96 20.50 -3.71 6.06
N LEU A 97 20.37 -4.42 4.94
CA LEU A 97 20.05 -5.85 4.92
C LEU A 97 21.29 -6.76 4.94
N GLN A 98 22.52 -6.25 4.96
CA GLN A 98 23.74 -7.08 5.02
C GLN A 98 23.75 -8.11 6.17
N PRO A 99 23.20 -7.83 7.38
CA PRO A 99 23.12 -8.85 8.42
C PRO A 99 22.31 -10.07 8.00
N LEU A 100 21.24 -9.90 7.23
CA LEU A 100 20.46 -11.01 6.68
C LEU A 100 21.24 -11.80 5.63
N ALA A 101 22.06 -11.11 4.83
CA ALA A 101 22.93 -11.75 3.83
C ALA A 101 24.11 -12.52 4.45
N ALA A 102 24.31 -12.48 5.77
CA ALA A 102 25.23 -13.33 6.50
C ALA A 102 24.67 -14.74 6.75
N LEU A 103 23.36 -14.89 6.75
CA LEU A 103 22.63 -16.14 6.92
C LEU A 103 22.49 -16.87 5.58
N SER A 104 22.08 -18.14 5.60
CA SER A 104 21.60 -18.80 4.39
C SER A 104 20.32 -18.14 3.87
N PHE A 105 20.02 -18.27 2.58
CA PHE A 105 18.80 -17.69 2.00
C PHE A 105 17.54 -18.13 2.74
N THR A 106 17.43 -19.42 3.07
CA THR A 106 16.28 -19.96 3.81
C THR A 106 16.12 -19.34 5.20
N GLN A 107 17.24 -19.21 5.95
CA GLN A 107 17.21 -18.59 7.29
C GLN A 107 16.83 -17.11 7.21
N ALA A 108 17.40 -16.38 6.26
CA ALA A 108 17.10 -14.97 6.02
C ALA A 108 15.63 -14.75 5.64
N LYS A 109 15.08 -15.64 4.78
CA LYS A 109 13.67 -15.62 4.38
C LYS A 109 12.73 -15.84 5.56
N ILE A 110 13.01 -16.82 6.41
CA ILE A 110 12.22 -17.09 7.62
C ILE A 110 12.25 -15.86 8.56
N LEU A 111 13.44 -15.31 8.79
CA LEU A 111 13.58 -14.13 9.65
C LEU A 111 12.85 -12.91 9.09
N TRP A 112 12.92 -12.70 7.76
CA TRP A 112 12.17 -11.64 7.09
C TRP A 112 10.65 -11.84 7.22
N PHE A 113 10.16 -13.06 7.03
CA PHE A 113 8.75 -13.40 7.20
C PHE A 113 8.27 -13.15 8.63
N VAL A 114 8.99 -13.66 9.63
CA VAL A 114 8.68 -13.44 11.06
C VAL A 114 8.71 -11.94 11.38
N GLY A 115 9.71 -11.22 10.88
CA GLY A 115 9.79 -9.77 11.03
C GLY A 115 8.57 -9.04 10.48
N ASN A 116 8.07 -9.44 9.30
CA ASN A 116 6.83 -8.88 8.74
C ASN A 116 5.60 -9.18 9.62
N ILE A 117 5.47 -10.39 10.16
CA ILE A 117 4.36 -10.73 11.09
C ILE A 117 4.43 -9.88 12.36
N VAL A 118 5.62 -9.71 12.94
CA VAL A 118 5.82 -8.86 14.13
C VAL A 118 5.48 -7.41 13.84
N MET A 119 5.95 -6.85 12.71
CA MET A 119 5.65 -5.49 12.29
C MET A 119 4.15 -5.28 12.02
N LEU A 120 3.47 -6.26 11.41
CA LEU A 120 2.03 -6.21 11.20
C LEU A 120 1.28 -6.22 12.53
N GLY A 121 1.64 -7.11 13.46
CA GLY A 121 1.07 -7.14 14.81
C GLY A 121 1.28 -5.83 15.56
N ALA A 122 2.49 -5.26 15.51
CA ALA A 122 2.79 -3.96 16.11
C ALA A 122 1.93 -2.84 15.49
N THR A 123 1.75 -2.84 14.17
CA THR A 123 0.89 -1.87 13.47
C THR A 123 -0.56 -1.96 13.94
N LEU A 124 -1.11 -3.17 14.00
CA LEU A 124 -2.47 -3.42 14.51
C LEU A 124 -2.66 -2.90 15.93
N LEU A 125 -1.69 -3.16 16.81
CA LEU A 125 -1.72 -2.69 18.20
C LEU A 125 -1.59 -1.17 18.31
N MET A 126 -0.69 -0.54 17.54
CA MET A 126 -0.49 0.91 17.55
C MET A 126 -1.74 1.64 17.07
N ILE A 127 -2.30 1.26 15.92
CA ILE A 127 -3.51 1.88 15.36
C ILE A 127 -4.71 1.57 16.24
N GLY A 128 -4.84 0.33 16.72
CA GLY A 128 -5.93 -0.07 17.60
C GLY A 128 -5.94 0.73 18.91
N ARG A 129 -4.79 1.00 19.51
CA ARG A 129 -4.68 1.86 20.70
C ARG A 129 -5.01 3.32 20.38
N ALA A 130 -4.50 3.85 19.26
CA ALA A 130 -4.77 5.23 18.85
C ALA A 130 -6.26 5.47 18.55
N LEU A 131 -6.96 4.48 18.00
CA LEU A 131 -8.39 4.51 17.69
C LEU A 131 -9.27 3.89 18.78
N HIS A 132 -8.72 3.59 19.96
CA HIS A 132 -9.44 3.03 21.11
C HIS A 132 -10.26 1.76 20.81
N TRP A 133 -9.70 0.83 20.02
CA TRP A 133 -10.37 -0.43 19.68
C TRP A 133 -10.52 -1.34 20.89
N SER A 134 -11.67 -2.00 20.98
CA SER A 134 -11.84 -3.12 21.90
C SER A 134 -10.99 -4.33 21.47
N GLY A 135 -10.65 -5.23 22.39
CA GLY A 135 -9.91 -6.45 22.06
C GLY A 135 -10.62 -7.31 20.99
N ARG A 136 -11.96 -7.32 20.97
CA ARG A 136 -12.75 -7.98 19.92
C ARG A 136 -12.55 -7.33 18.55
N ALA A 137 -12.52 -5.99 18.50
CA ALA A 137 -12.25 -5.25 17.26
C ALA A 137 -10.83 -5.53 16.73
N VAL A 138 -9.83 -5.56 17.62
CA VAL A 138 -8.46 -5.94 17.24
C VAL A 138 -8.45 -7.34 16.62
N GLY A 139 -9.08 -8.33 17.26
CA GLY A 139 -9.14 -9.70 16.73
C GLY A 139 -9.81 -9.79 15.36
N LEU A 140 -10.97 -9.15 15.19
CA LEU A 140 -11.71 -9.15 13.92
C LEU A 140 -10.92 -8.47 12.79
N VAL A 141 -10.32 -7.31 13.08
CA VAL A 141 -9.49 -6.59 12.08
C VAL A 141 -8.24 -7.39 11.75
N SER A 142 -7.62 -8.09 12.71
CA SER A 142 -6.46 -8.94 12.44
C SER A 142 -6.81 -10.08 11.47
N VAL A 143 -7.93 -10.78 11.72
CA VAL A 143 -8.40 -11.85 10.82
C VAL A 143 -8.72 -11.29 9.43
N ALA A 144 -9.47 -10.18 9.35
CA ALA A 144 -9.80 -9.54 8.08
C ALA A 144 -8.53 -9.12 7.32
N THR A 145 -7.53 -8.58 8.02
CA THR A 145 -6.26 -8.15 7.42
C THR A 145 -5.51 -9.31 6.78
N ILE A 146 -5.37 -10.43 7.47
CA ILE A 146 -4.66 -11.61 6.95
C ILE A 146 -5.38 -12.20 5.72
N LEU A 147 -6.70 -12.13 5.68
CA LEU A 147 -7.49 -12.65 4.56
C LEU A 147 -7.49 -11.73 3.33
N LEU A 148 -7.13 -10.46 3.47
CA LEU A 148 -7.12 -9.54 2.33
C LEU A 148 -5.91 -9.78 1.42
N PRO A 149 -6.11 -9.85 0.07
CA PRO A 149 -5.06 -10.14 -0.89
C PRO A 149 -3.79 -9.31 -0.75
N PRO A 150 -3.82 -7.99 -0.56
CA PRO A 150 -2.59 -7.21 -0.45
C PRO A 150 -1.65 -7.67 0.65
N PHE A 151 -2.18 -8.23 1.75
CA PHE A 151 -1.37 -8.68 2.89
C PHE A 151 -0.74 -10.04 2.64
N TYR A 152 -1.53 -11.04 2.24
CA TYR A 152 -0.95 -12.34 1.98
C TYR A 152 -0.06 -12.36 0.73
N ASP A 153 -0.35 -11.55 -0.31
CA ASP A 153 0.55 -11.37 -1.46
C ASP A 153 1.88 -10.73 -1.03
N THR A 154 1.84 -9.72 -0.12
CA THR A 154 3.06 -9.14 0.46
C THR A 154 3.89 -10.18 1.20
N LEU A 155 3.26 -11.03 2.02
CA LEU A 155 3.95 -12.10 2.76
C LEU A 155 4.50 -13.17 1.82
N LEU A 156 3.73 -13.57 0.81
CA LEU A 156 4.11 -14.57 -0.19
C LEU A 156 5.33 -14.11 -1.02
N LEU A 157 5.31 -12.86 -1.49
CA LEU A 157 6.40 -12.28 -2.28
C LEU A 157 7.60 -11.85 -1.43
N GLY A 158 7.44 -11.73 -0.11
CA GLY A 158 8.45 -11.17 0.78
C GLY A 158 8.66 -9.67 0.57
N GLN A 159 7.60 -8.95 0.18
CA GLN A 159 7.64 -7.51 -0.12
C GLN A 159 7.86 -6.63 1.11
N VAL A 160 8.41 -5.42 0.88
CA VAL A 160 8.61 -4.40 1.93
C VAL A 160 7.30 -3.71 2.37
N SER A 161 6.14 -4.06 1.79
CA SER A 161 4.91 -3.29 1.99
C SER A 161 4.42 -3.28 3.44
N VAL A 162 4.64 -4.38 4.20
CA VAL A 162 4.34 -4.40 5.65
C VAL A 162 5.31 -3.50 6.42
N LEU A 163 6.61 -3.51 6.08
CA LEU A 163 7.58 -2.58 6.68
C LEU A 163 7.19 -1.12 6.39
N MET A 164 6.77 -0.81 5.15
CA MET A 164 6.28 0.53 4.79
C MET A 164 5.04 0.91 5.60
N LEU A 165 4.06 0.01 5.73
CA LEU A 165 2.88 0.22 6.55
C LEU A 165 3.23 0.47 8.02
N PHE A 166 4.15 -0.32 8.59
CA PHE A 166 4.63 -0.16 9.96
C PHE A 166 5.29 1.20 10.19
N LEU A 167 6.17 1.63 9.27
CA LEU A 167 6.87 2.92 9.36
C LEU A 167 5.89 4.09 9.24
N VAL A 168 4.96 4.04 8.27
CA VAL A 168 3.93 5.08 8.09
C VAL A 168 2.98 5.14 9.29
N ALA A 169 2.54 3.99 9.80
CA ALA A 169 1.70 3.92 11.00
C ALA A 169 2.44 4.43 12.24
N SER A 170 3.74 4.12 12.39
CA SER A 170 4.58 4.63 13.47
C SER A 170 4.70 6.15 13.39
N ALA A 171 4.97 6.71 12.20
CA ALA A 171 5.01 8.15 11.99
C ALA A 171 3.66 8.81 12.33
N LEU A 172 2.56 8.24 11.84
CA LEU A 172 1.21 8.74 12.07
C LEU A 172 0.89 8.77 13.58
N VAL A 173 1.02 7.62 14.27
CA VAL A 173 0.59 7.49 15.66
C VAL A 173 1.48 8.31 16.60
N THR A 174 2.80 8.30 16.42
CA THR A 174 3.71 9.07 17.27
C THR A 174 3.59 10.58 17.04
N SER A 175 3.21 11.01 15.82
CA SER A 175 2.96 12.43 15.52
C SER A 175 1.74 13.01 16.25
N LEU A 176 0.82 12.19 16.76
CA LEU A 176 -0.32 12.67 17.54
C LEU A 176 0.11 13.37 18.83
N SER A 177 1.23 12.96 19.42
CA SER A 177 1.80 13.60 20.60
C SER A 177 2.61 14.85 20.22
N PRO A 178 2.44 15.99 20.93
CA PRO A 178 3.25 17.19 20.71
C PRO A 178 4.66 17.09 21.28
N ARG A 179 4.99 16.05 22.04
CA ARG A 179 6.29 15.90 22.73
C ARG A 179 7.43 15.81 21.71
N PRO A 180 8.55 16.54 21.90
CA PRO A 180 9.68 16.55 20.96
C PRO A 180 10.19 15.15 20.60
N ILE A 181 10.33 14.26 21.59
CA ILE A 181 10.79 12.88 21.35
C ILE A 181 9.82 12.12 20.43
N SER A 182 8.50 12.29 20.61
CA SER A 182 7.49 11.65 19.76
C SER A 182 7.53 12.20 18.33
N GLN A 183 7.74 13.53 18.18
CA GLN A 183 7.91 14.14 16.85
C GLN A 183 9.20 13.66 16.16
N SER A 184 10.28 13.47 16.93
CA SER A 184 11.52 12.92 16.39
C SER A 184 11.36 11.45 15.95
N ILE A 185 10.69 10.60 16.74
CA ILE A 185 10.39 9.23 16.36
C ILE A 185 9.54 9.19 15.08
N ALA A 186 8.51 10.06 14.99
CA ALA A 186 7.70 10.19 13.79
C ALA A 186 8.54 10.60 12.57
N GLY A 187 9.47 11.55 12.75
CA GLY A 187 10.38 12.01 11.69
C GLY A 187 11.34 10.92 11.23
N VAL A 188 11.92 10.16 12.14
CA VAL A 188 12.78 9.01 11.81
C VAL A 188 11.99 7.95 11.04
N ALA A 189 10.81 7.56 11.52
CA ALA A 189 10.00 6.55 10.87
C ALA A 189 9.59 6.98 9.44
N LEU A 190 9.17 8.23 9.26
CA LEU A 190 8.80 8.76 7.94
C LEU A 190 10.03 8.88 7.03
N GLY A 191 11.17 9.33 7.55
CA GLY A 191 12.44 9.44 6.83
C GLY A 191 12.92 8.08 6.32
N LEU A 192 12.83 7.03 7.14
CA LEU A 192 13.12 5.66 6.72
C LEU A 192 12.16 5.18 5.62
N ALA A 193 10.85 5.42 5.78
CA ALA A 193 9.87 5.06 4.76
C ALA A 193 10.17 5.72 3.41
N ILE A 194 10.44 7.03 3.39
CA ILE A 194 10.80 7.78 2.18
C ILE A 194 12.11 7.26 1.58
N SER A 195 13.10 6.94 2.43
CA SER A 195 14.38 6.43 1.96
C SER A 195 14.28 5.04 1.32
N ILE A 196 13.35 4.18 1.75
CA ILE A 196 13.11 2.86 1.15
C ILE A 196 12.36 3.00 -0.18
N LYS A 197 11.30 3.80 -0.20
CA LYS A 197 10.51 4.11 -1.39
C LYS A 197 10.17 5.60 -1.38
N LEU A 198 10.42 6.33 -2.45
CA LEU A 198 10.32 7.79 -2.46
C LEU A 198 8.90 8.33 -2.35
N TYR A 199 7.87 7.58 -2.77
CA TYR A 199 6.49 8.07 -2.82
C TYR A 199 5.93 8.57 -1.46
N PRO A 200 6.31 8.07 -0.28
CA PRO A 200 5.81 8.59 1.00
C PRO A 200 6.23 10.03 1.30
N ILE A 201 7.08 10.65 0.49
CA ILE A 201 7.49 12.06 0.68
C ILE A 201 6.28 13.00 0.71
N CYS A 202 5.21 12.70 -0.01
CA CYS A 202 3.98 13.47 0.01
C CYS A 202 3.27 13.44 1.38
N LEU A 203 3.57 12.44 2.23
CA LEU A 203 3.05 12.40 3.61
C LEU A 203 3.63 13.51 4.51
N LEU A 204 4.69 14.20 4.06
CA LEU A 204 5.16 15.43 4.73
C LEU A 204 4.19 16.59 4.60
N LEU A 205 3.37 16.66 3.55
CA LEU A 205 2.48 17.79 3.27
C LEU A 205 1.55 18.13 4.45
N PRO A 206 0.79 17.19 5.04
CA PRO A 206 -0.03 17.49 6.21
C PRO A 206 0.80 17.99 7.42
N PHE A 207 1.96 17.39 7.66
CA PHE A 207 2.80 17.77 8.79
C PHE A 207 3.36 19.19 8.63
N LEU A 208 3.79 19.58 7.42
CA LEU A 208 4.19 20.95 7.10
C LEU A 208 3.01 21.93 7.22
N PHE A 209 1.86 21.57 6.71
CA PHE A 209 0.64 22.38 6.80
C PHE A 209 0.21 22.61 8.25
N TYR A 210 0.39 21.60 9.13
CA TYR A 210 0.10 21.69 10.57
C TYR A 210 1.29 22.17 11.40
N ARG A 211 2.34 22.73 10.75
CA ARG A 211 3.53 23.33 11.38
C ARG A 211 4.31 22.36 12.30
N ARG A 212 4.33 21.06 11.94
CA ARG A 212 5.13 20.04 12.65
C ARG A 212 6.58 20.07 12.14
N TYR A 213 7.25 21.22 12.29
CA TYR A 213 8.58 21.45 11.68
C TYR A 213 9.66 20.52 12.22
N LEU A 214 9.64 20.20 13.54
CA LEU A 214 10.61 19.26 14.12
C LEU A 214 10.55 17.89 13.41
N LEU A 215 9.34 17.35 13.22
CA LEU A 215 9.14 16.11 12.48
C LEU A 215 9.73 16.21 11.07
N ALA A 216 9.43 17.29 10.34
CA ALA A 216 9.93 17.50 8.99
C ALA A 216 11.46 17.61 8.92
N VAL A 217 12.08 18.33 9.83
CA VAL A 217 13.55 18.46 9.93
C VAL A 217 14.19 17.12 10.22
N VAL A 218 13.66 16.36 11.21
CA VAL A 218 14.19 15.03 11.54
C VAL A 218 13.99 14.06 10.37
N THR A 219 12.87 14.15 9.63
CA THR A 219 12.66 13.36 8.40
C THR A 219 13.76 13.63 7.37
N GLY A 220 14.03 14.91 7.07
CA GLY A 220 15.08 15.31 6.13
C GLY A 220 16.47 14.85 6.60
N PHE A 221 16.79 15.02 7.87
CA PHE A 221 18.05 14.55 8.45
C PHE A 221 18.18 13.02 8.33
N THR A 222 17.12 12.25 8.63
CA THR A 222 17.12 10.79 8.47
C THR A 222 17.38 10.41 7.02
N MET A 223 16.75 11.08 6.05
CA MET A 223 16.99 10.82 4.62
C MET A 223 18.45 11.08 4.24
N LEU A 224 19.06 12.16 4.74
CA LEU A 224 20.49 12.46 4.51
C LEU A 224 21.41 11.39 5.11
N VAL A 225 21.10 10.90 6.31
CA VAL A 225 21.85 9.80 6.94
C VAL A 225 21.72 8.52 6.11
N MET A 226 20.51 8.16 5.63
CA MET A 226 20.31 6.99 4.78
C MET A 226 21.04 7.13 3.44
N LEU A 227 21.03 8.32 2.86
CA LEU A 227 21.81 8.61 1.65
C LEU A 227 23.32 8.40 1.87
N ALA A 228 23.85 8.91 3.00
CA ALA A 228 25.25 8.69 3.40
C ALA A 228 25.57 7.21 3.62
N ILE A 229 24.68 6.44 4.26
CA ILE A 229 24.85 4.98 4.40
C ILE A 229 24.89 4.30 3.02
N GLY A 230 24.10 4.76 2.05
CA GLY A 230 24.12 4.25 0.68
C GLY A 230 25.51 4.36 0.01
N THR A 231 26.33 5.33 0.40
CA THR A 231 27.70 5.47 -0.11
C THR A 231 28.68 4.44 0.43
N LEU A 232 28.29 3.60 1.39
CA LEU A 232 29.12 2.49 1.87
C LEU A 232 29.13 1.27 0.95
N THR A 233 28.45 1.33 -0.21
CA THR A 233 28.49 0.31 -1.25
C THR A 233 29.75 0.47 -2.11
N HIS A 234 30.05 -0.56 -2.95
CA HIS A 234 31.10 -0.46 -3.95
C HIS A 234 30.88 0.75 -4.86
N ASN A 235 31.90 1.59 -5.06
CA ASN A 235 31.80 2.86 -5.77
C ASN A 235 30.64 3.76 -5.28
N GLY A 236 30.45 3.84 -3.98
CA GLY A 236 29.26 4.31 -3.28
C GLY A 236 28.60 5.60 -3.80
N LEU A 237 29.40 6.64 -4.08
CA LEU A 237 28.84 7.88 -4.66
C LEU A 237 28.29 7.63 -6.07
N GLN A 238 29.02 6.91 -6.92
CA GLN A 238 28.56 6.54 -8.26
C GLN A 238 27.32 5.65 -8.19
N THR A 239 27.31 4.62 -7.33
CA THR A 239 26.16 3.75 -7.15
C THR A 239 24.92 4.52 -6.71
N THR A 240 25.10 5.54 -5.87
CA THR A 240 24.01 6.40 -5.43
C THR A 240 23.50 7.31 -6.56
N THR A 241 24.40 7.90 -7.36
CA THR A 241 24.01 8.68 -8.52
C THR A 241 23.34 7.82 -9.59
N ASP A 242 23.84 6.60 -9.84
CA ASP A 242 23.23 5.63 -10.76
C ASP A 242 21.79 5.31 -10.36
N PHE A 243 21.52 5.16 -9.05
CA PHE A 243 20.17 4.97 -8.58
C PHE A 243 19.24 6.12 -9.02
N PHE A 244 19.62 7.36 -8.73
CA PHE A 244 18.74 8.52 -8.99
C PHE A 244 18.61 8.86 -10.48
N PHE A 245 19.65 8.69 -11.28
CA PHE A 245 19.67 9.12 -12.68
C PHE A 245 19.39 8.00 -13.69
N HIS A 246 19.55 6.73 -13.32
CA HIS A 246 19.34 5.61 -14.23
C HIS A 246 18.26 4.63 -13.73
N ILE A 247 18.35 4.15 -12.47
CA ILE A 247 17.43 3.14 -11.97
C ILE A 247 16.04 3.73 -11.70
N LEU A 248 15.97 4.81 -10.94
CA LEU A 248 14.70 5.43 -10.56
C LEU A 248 13.87 5.91 -11.76
N PRO A 249 14.44 6.59 -12.78
CA PRO A 249 13.69 6.93 -13.99
C PRO A 249 13.22 5.70 -14.76
N ALA A 250 14.03 4.65 -14.84
CA ALA A 250 13.67 3.41 -15.55
C ALA A 250 12.47 2.68 -14.94
N ILE A 251 12.31 2.73 -13.61
CA ILE A 251 11.16 2.12 -12.93
C ILE A 251 9.93 3.04 -12.86
N GLY A 252 10.08 4.32 -13.18
CA GLY A 252 9.00 5.31 -13.17
C GLY A 252 8.04 5.23 -14.37
N GLY A 253 8.28 4.32 -15.31
CA GLY A 253 7.42 4.12 -16.47
C GLY A 253 6.08 3.50 -16.11
N VAL A 254 5.02 3.92 -16.82
CA VAL A 254 3.69 3.32 -16.65
C VAL A 254 3.65 1.94 -17.30
N SER A 255 3.43 0.91 -16.48
CA SER A 255 3.25 -0.46 -16.96
C SER A 255 1.77 -0.77 -17.17
N PRO A 256 1.36 -1.36 -18.32
CA PRO A 256 -0.03 -1.77 -18.56
C PRO A 256 -0.42 -3.05 -17.83
N LEU A 257 0.46 -3.63 -17.03
CA LEU A 257 0.17 -4.88 -16.30
C LEU A 257 -1.08 -4.76 -15.44
N PRO A 258 -1.99 -5.76 -15.43
CA PRO A 258 -3.21 -5.76 -14.62
C PRO A 258 -2.98 -5.64 -13.11
N VAL A 259 -1.80 -5.98 -12.62
CA VAL A 259 -1.39 -5.76 -11.21
C VAL A 259 -1.09 -4.30 -10.90
N ASN A 260 -0.91 -3.44 -11.92
CA ASN A 260 -0.75 -2.00 -11.72
C ASN A 260 -2.12 -1.33 -11.70
N GLN A 261 -2.51 -0.84 -10.53
CA GLN A 261 -3.83 -0.27 -10.22
C GLN A 261 -3.80 1.27 -10.17
N SER A 262 -2.83 1.89 -10.83
CA SER A 262 -2.83 3.35 -10.97
C SER A 262 -3.82 3.83 -12.03
N VAL A 263 -4.28 5.08 -11.90
CA VAL A 263 -5.09 5.77 -12.93
C VAL A 263 -4.40 5.70 -14.28
N TRP A 264 -3.09 5.93 -14.34
CA TRP A 264 -2.28 5.89 -15.56
C TRP A 264 -2.36 4.53 -16.27
N SER A 265 -2.18 3.45 -15.51
CA SER A 265 -2.19 2.10 -16.06
C SER A 265 -3.59 1.67 -16.50
N VAL A 266 -4.62 2.00 -15.73
CA VAL A 266 -6.01 1.65 -16.07
C VAL A 266 -6.47 2.43 -17.30
N PHE A 267 -6.20 3.74 -17.39
CA PHE A 267 -6.53 4.53 -18.58
C PHE A 267 -5.76 4.06 -19.80
N LEU A 268 -4.49 3.66 -19.65
CA LEU A 268 -3.72 3.05 -20.74
C LEU A 268 -4.43 1.80 -21.28
N ARG A 269 -4.86 0.88 -20.41
CA ARG A 269 -5.61 -0.34 -20.82
C ARG A 269 -6.99 -0.04 -21.41
N PHE A 270 -7.64 1.03 -20.97
CA PHE A 270 -8.98 1.39 -21.47
C PHE A 270 -8.96 2.03 -22.85
N PHE A 271 -7.90 2.74 -23.19
CA PHE A 271 -7.84 3.58 -24.39
C PHE A 271 -6.75 3.21 -25.39
N THR A 272 -5.94 2.17 -25.09
CA THR A 272 -4.91 1.70 -26.02
C THR A 272 -4.86 0.18 -26.05
N PRO A 273 -4.65 -0.44 -27.24
CA PRO A 273 -4.32 -1.86 -27.29
C PRO A 273 -3.07 -2.12 -26.46
N THR A 274 -3.15 -3.08 -25.55
CA THR A 274 -2.01 -3.42 -24.69
C THR A 274 -1.74 -4.92 -24.75
N SER A 275 -0.47 -5.29 -24.74
CA SER A 275 -0.05 -6.67 -24.59
C SER A 275 0.99 -6.79 -23.49
N PHE A 276 0.97 -7.87 -22.76
CA PHE A 276 1.96 -8.14 -21.74
C PHE A 276 2.25 -9.63 -21.62
N GLN A 277 3.48 -9.94 -21.26
CA GLN A 277 3.89 -11.30 -20.96
C GLN A 277 3.73 -11.56 -19.46
N TYR A 278 3.18 -12.69 -19.11
CA TYR A 278 3.09 -13.13 -17.74
C TYR A 278 3.36 -14.63 -17.65
N ALA A 279 4.02 -15.03 -16.56
CA ALA A 279 4.20 -16.44 -16.23
C ALA A 279 3.04 -16.87 -15.31
N PHE A 280 2.45 -18.03 -15.57
CA PHE A 280 1.68 -18.72 -14.54
C PHE A 280 2.65 -19.27 -13.49
N LEU A 281 2.27 -19.19 -12.21
CA LEU A 281 3.06 -19.74 -11.10
C LEU A 281 3.34 -21.27 -11.23
N THR A 282 2.73 -21.94 -12.20
CA THR A 282 2.79 -23.39 -12.39
C THR A 282 3.40 -23.84 -13.72
N THR A 283 3.75 -22.91 -14.61
CA THR A 283 4.32 -23.25 -15.92
C THR A 283 5.43 -22.27 -16.28
N ASP A 284 6.58 -22.79 -16.72
CA ASP A 284 7.72 -21.99 -17.21
C ASP A 284 7.44 -21.30 -18.56
N ASN A 285 6.25 -21.45 -19.11
CA ASN A 285 5.83 -20.85 -20.38
C ASN A 285 5.26 -19.46 -20.17
N LEU A 286 6.00 -18.44 -20.64
CA LEU A 286 5.50 -17.08 -20.77
C LEU A 286 4.34 -17.05 -21.76
N GLN A 287 3.16 -16.65 -21.31
CA GLN A 287 2.03 -16.40 -22.17
C GLN A 287 1.92 -14.91 -22.48
N THR A 288 1.68 -14.58 -23.74
CA THR A 288 1.35 -13.20 -24.14
C THR A 288 -0.16 -13.05 -24.09
N LEU A 289 -0.64 -12.13 -23.28
CA LEU A 289 -2.05 -11.75 -23.24
C LEU A 289 -2.20 -10.37 -23.90
N ALA A 290 -3.05 -10.30 -24.92
CA ALA A 290 -3.49 -9.06 -25.53
C ALA A 290 -4.82 -8.63 -24.89
N LEU A 291 -4.91 -7.35 -24.51
CA LEU A 291 -6.13 -6.72 -24.04
C LEU A 291 -6.62 -5.73 -25.08
N GLU A 292 -7.87 -5.94 -25.52
CA GLU A 292 -8.57 -4.96 -26.34
C GLU A 292 -9.02 -3.78 -25.45
N PRO A 293 -8.79 -2.54 -25.91
CA PRO A 293 -9.25 -1.37 -25.21
C PRO A 293 -10.78 -1.26 -25.30
N LEU A 294 -11.40 -0.52 -24.38
CA LEU A 294 -12.83 -0.18 -24.49
C LEU A 294 -13.08 0.69 -25.72
N ILE A 295 -12.18 1.62 -25.97
CA ILE A 295 -12.18 2.50 -27.15
C ILE A 295 -10.71 2.76 -27.50
N ASN A 296 -10.32 2.52 -28.75
CA ASN A 296 -8.96 2.82 -29.17
C ASN A 296 -8.79 4.34 -29.43
N LEU A 297 -8.37 5.06 -28.41
CA LEU A 297 -8.17 6.51 -28.44
C LEU A 297 -6.98 6.89 -27.53
N PRO A 298 -5.73 6.69 -27.99
CA PRO A 298 -4.53 6.86 -27.13
C PRO A 298 -4.41 8.25 -26.46
N PHE A 299 -4.86 9.30 -27.13
CA PHE A 299 -4.90 10.64 -26.55
C PHE A 299 -5.78 10.70 -25.28
N ALA A 300 -6.91 9.97 -25.25
CA ALA A 300 -7.77 9.92 -24.09
C ALA A 300 -7.10 9.23 -22.89
N ALA A 301 -6.17 8.29 -23.12
CA ALA A 301 -5.40 7.69 -22.05
C ALA A 301 -4.59 8.75 -21.28
N THR A 302 -3.83 9.57 -22.01
CA THR A 302 -2.97 10.61 -21.40
C THR A 302 -3.79 11.76 -20.83
N LEU A 303 -4.74 12.29 -21.58
CA LEU A 303 -5.56 13.42 -21.13
C LEU A 303 -6.42 13.02 -19.91
N GLY A 304 -7.08 11.87 -19.98
CA GLY A 304 -7.96 11.38 -18.92
C GLY A 304 -7.20 11.08 -17.62
N SER A 305 -6.05 10.41 -17.71
CA SER A 305 -5.21 10.13 -16.54
C SER A 305 -4.64 11.40 -15.92
N THR A 306 -4.27 12.40 -16.74
CA THR A 306 -3.80 13.71 -16.26
C THR A 306 -4.91 14.45 -15.53
N LEU A 307 -6.09 14.57 -16.13
CA LEU A 307 -7.23 15.24 -15.52
C LEU A 307 -7.69 14.54 -14.22
N ALA A 308 -7.74 13.22 -14.23
CA ALA A 308 -8.06 12.44 -13.04
C ALA A 308 -7.03 12.66 -11.93
N THR A 309 -5.73 12.69 -12.26
CA THR A 309 -4.64 12.99 -11.31
C THR A 309 -4.81 14.38 -10.70
N ILE A 310 -5.05 15.40 -11.52
CA ILE A 310 -5.30 16.79 -11.05
C ILE A 310 -6.52 16.82 -10.14
N GLY A 311 -7.63 16.18 -10.54
CA GLY A 311 -8.86 16.12 -9.74
C GLY A 311 -8.68 15.44 -8.38
N ILE A 312 -7.98 14.30 -8.34
CA ILE A 312 -7.67 13.56 -7.10
C ILE A 312 -6.82 14.41 -6.16
N TRP A 313 -5.75 15.05 -6.65
CA TRP A 313 -4.91 15.89 -5.81
C TRP A 313 -5.63 17.17 -5.35
N SER A 314 -6.42 17.80 -6.21
CA SER A 314 -7.23 18.96 -5.85
C SER A 314 -8.23 18.63 -4.74
N GLY A 315 -8.96 17.51 -4.88
CA GLY A 315 -9.87 17.04 -3.85
C GLY A 315 -9.16 16.65 -2.55
N THR A 316 -7.97 16.03 -2.65
CA THR A 316 -7.13 15.68 -1.50
C THR A 316 -6.70 16.93 -0.73
N LEU A 317 -6.18 17.96 -1.41
CA LEU A 317 -5.76 19.22 -0.78
C LEU A 317 -6.96 19.95 -0.16
N TRP A 318 -8.10 19.95 -0.84
CA TRP A 318 -9.34 20.48 -0.30
C TRP A 318 -9.75 19.76 0.99
N GLY A 319 -9.74 18.41 0.99
CA GLY A 319 -10.05 17.60 2.17
C GLY A 319 -9.11 17.84 3.34
N ILE A 320 -7.79 17.98 3.10
CA ILE A 320 -6.79 18.32 4.12
C ILE A 320 -7.08 19.69 4.74
N LYS A 321 -7.42 20.70 3.90
CA LYS A 321 -7.80 22.03 4.38
C LYS A 321 -9.04 21.97 5.27
N HIS A 322 -10.04 21.18 4.90
CA HIS A 322 -11.25 21.01 5.71
C HIS A 322 -10.96 20.26 7.02
N ALA A 323 -10.14 19.21 6.97
CA ALA A 323 -9.72 18.47 8.16
C ALA A 323 -8.94 19.31 9.17
N SER A 324 -8.35 20.45 8.77
CA SER A 324 -7.56 21.31 9.66
C SER A 324 -8.34 21.83 10.85
N LYS A 325 -9.67 21.90 10.75
CA LYS A 325 -10.60 22.35 11.81
C LYS A 325 -10.91 21.26 12.83
N GLN A 326 -10.52 20.02 12.59
CA GLN A 326 -10.82 18.87 13.45
C GLN A 326 -9.78 18.72 14.57
N VAL A 327 -10.13 17.93 15.60
CA VAL A 327 -9.18 17.54 16.66
C VAL A 327 -7.97 16.81 16.09
N PRO A 328 -6.81 16.85 16.78
CA PRO A 328 -5.55 16.34 16.23
C PRO A 328 -5.60 14.92 15.68
N LEU A 329 -6.31 14.02 16.35
CA LEU A 329 -6.46 12.63 15.90
C LEU A 329 -7.17 12.56 14.53
N HIS A 330 -8.37 13.13 14.44
CA HIS A 330 -9.15 13.12 13.18
C HIS A 330 -8.41 13.84 12.07
N ARG A 331 -7.88 15.03 12.35
CA ARG A 331 -7.12 15.84 11.40
C ARG A 331 -5.95 15.05 10.79
N THR A 332 -5.17 14.37 11.63
CA THR A 332 -3.96 13.67 11.18
C THR A 332 -4.31 12.39 10.44
N PHE A 333 -5.20 11.54 10.99
CA PHE A 333 -5.62 10.31 10.32
C PHE A 333 -6.31 10.59 8.98
N HIS A 334 -7.21 11.57 8.93
CA HIS A 334 -7.93 11.94 7.72
C HIS A 334 -6.97 12.41 6.62
N SER A 335 -6.08 13.36 6.95
CA SER A 335 -5.15 13.92 5.97
C SER A 335 -4.15 12.89 5.44
N ILE A 336 -3.58 12.05 6.32
CA ILE A 336 -2.69 10.97 5.92
C ILE A 336 -3.43 9.95 5.06
N SER A 337 -4.67 9.60 5.41
CA SER A 337 -5.50 8.67 4.64
C SER A 337 -5.81 9.20 3.24
N LEU A 338 -6.12 10.49 3.10
CA LEU A 338 -6.33 11.15 1.80
C LEU A 338 -5.07 11.13 0.94
N ILE A 339 -3.89 11.43 1.52
CA ILE A 339 -2.62 11.37 0.79
C ILE A 339 -2.30 9.93 0.36
N ILE A 340 -2.48 8.94 1.23
CA ILE A 340 -2.24 7.53 0.90
C ILE A 340 -3.10 7.12 -0.32
N THR A 341 -4.39 7.43 -0.29
CA THR A 341 -5.29 7.06 -1.40
C THR A 341 -4.96 7.81 -2.68
N ALA A 342 -4.61 9.10 -2.61
CA ALA A 342 -4.17 9.87 -3.77
C ALA A 342 -2.86 9.32 -4.36
N LEU A 343 -1.88 9.00 -3.52
CA LEU A 343 -0.62 8.39 -3.95
C LEU A 343 -0.83 7.05 -4.64
N LEU A 344 -1.63 6.17 -4.04
CA LEU A 344 -1.93 4.86 -4.64
C LEU A 344 -2.68 5.00 -5.96
N ALA A 345 -3.59 5.98 -6.08
CA ALA A 345 -4.31 6.21 -7.33
C ALA A 345 -3.42 6.79 -8.43
N THR A 346 -2.51 7.70 -8.10
CA THR A 346 -1.81 8.55 -9.09
C THR A 346 -0.33 8.22 -9.31
N SER A 347 0.26 7.34 -8.50
CA SER A 347 1.62 6.83 -8.75
C SER A 347 1.69 6.11 -10.10
N PRO A 348 2.76 6.27 -10.90
CA PRO A 348 2.92 5.53 -12.16
C PRO A 348 2.85 4.01 -11.98
N VAL A 349 3.32 3.54 -10.83
CA VAL A 349 3.33 2.11 -10.48
C VAL A 349 2.65 1.92 -9.12
N THR A 350 1.52 1.22 -9.14
CA THR A 350 0.77 0.83 -7.93
C THR A 350 0.36 -0.62 -8.06
N HIS A 351 1.24 -1.52 -7.65
CA HIS A 351 0.96 -2.95 -7.65
C HIS A 351 -0.01 -3.34 -6.53
N ASP A 352 -0.72 -4.45 -6.70
CA ASP A 352 -1.76 -4.93 -5.77
C ASP A 352 -1.29 -4.96 -4.31
N HIS A 353 -0.03 -5.35 -4.05
CA HIS A 353 0.52 -5.38 -2.69
C HIS A 353 0.78 -3.98 -2.07
N TYR A 354 0.79 -2.88 -2.86
CA TYR A 354 0.86 -1.52 -2.31
C TYR A 354 -0.43 -1.14 -1.57
N ALA A 355 -1.54 -1.79 -1.92
CA ALA A 355 -2.82 -1.59 -1.26
C ALA A 355 -2.83 -2.03 0.22
N THR A 356 -1.76 -2.63 0.75
CA THR A 356 -1.55 -2.79 2.21
C THR A 356 -1.64 -1.46 2.95
N LEU A 357 -1.25 -0.34 2.31
CA LEU A 357 -1.36 0.99 2.90
C LEU A 357 -2.82 1.45 3.08
N LEU A 358 -3.78 0.87 2.35
CA LEU A 358 -5.22 1.14 2.56
C LEU A 358 -5.69 0.69 3.95
N PHE A 359 -4.89 -0.09 4.67
CA PHE A 359 -5.18 -0.43 6.07
C PHE A 359 -5.43 0.81 6.93
N ILE A 360 -4.62 1.87 6.79
CA ILE A 360 -4.76 3.11 7.56
C ILE A 360 -6.09 3.80 7.25
N PRO A 361 -6.44 4.15 5.99
CA PRO A 361 -7.71 4.77 5.68
C PRO A 361 -8.93 3.90 6.02
N LEU A 362 -8.86 2.58 5.79
CA LEU A 362 -9.99 1.69 6.09
C LEU A 362 -10.26 1.57 7.59
N THR A 363 -9.22 1.49 8.41
CA THR A 363 -9.36 1.45 9.87
C THR A 363 -9.87 2.77 10.43
N TYR A 364 -9.42 3.90 9.86
CA TYR A 364 -9.94 5.21 10.22
C TYR A 364 -11.42 5.37 9.83
N LEU A 365 -11.81 5.00 8.61
CA LEU A 365 -13.22 4.99 8.18
C LEU A 365 -14.10 4.08 9.06
N GLY A 366 -13.57 2.92 9.45
CA GLY A 366 -14.23 2.02 10.39
C GLY A 366 -14.47 2.67 11.75
N TYR A 367 -13.47 3.38 12.27
CA TYR A 367 -13.59 4.16 13.50
C TYR A 367 -14.64 5.26 13.35
N CYS A 368 -14.60 6.08 12.30
CA CYS A 368 -15.60 7.10 12.04
C CYS A 368 -17.02 6.52 11.91
N ALA A 369 -17.16 5.36 11.29
CA ALA A 369 -18.45 4.68 11.18
C ALA A 369 -19.07 4.36 12.56
N THR A 370 -18.26 4.09 13.58
CA THR A 370 -18.78 3.82 14.95
C THR A 370 -19.33 5.05 15.63
N GLN A 371 -18.90 6.25 15.24
CA GLN A 371 -19.32 7.52 15.82
C GLN A 371 -20.59 8.08 15.17
N ASN A 372 -21.00 7.55 14.03
CA ASN A 372 -22.16 8.05 13.27
C ASN A 372 -23.49 7.43 13.72
N ASN A 373 -24.59 8.09 13.34
CA ASN A 373 -25.94 7.55 13.55
C ASN A 373 -26.13 6.23 12.78
N THR A 374 -27.15 5.45 13.15
CA THR A 374 -27.34 4.09 12.63
C THR A 374 -27.39 3.99 11.10
N LEU A 375 -28.04 4.94 10.43
CA LEU A 375 -28.20 4.90 8.98
C LEU A 375 -26.88 5.23 8.27
N THR A 376 -26.24 6.33 8.64
CA THR A 376 -24.94 6.74 8.09
C THR A 376 -23.87 5.67 8.36
N ARG A 377 -23.87 5.10 9.56
CA ARG A 377 -23.01 3.97 9.93
C ARG A 377 -23.16 2.80 8.96
N ARG A 378 -24.39 2.39 8.61
CA ARG A 378 -24.63 1.27 7.70
C ARG A 378 -24.15 1.54 6.28
N TYR A 379 -24.39 2.74 5.74
CA TYR A 379 -23.87 3.12 4.43
C TYR A 379 -22.34 3.10 4.37
N ARG A 380 -21.67 3.56 5.43
CA ARG A 380 -20.20 3.49 5.52
C ARG A 380 -19.69 2.08 5.63
N GLN A 381 -20.34 1.22 6.40
CA GLN A 381 -20.01 -0.20 6.47
C GLN A 381 -20.12 -0.86 5.09
N LEU A 382 -21.17 -0.57 4.33
CA LEU A 382 -21.31 -1.06 2.95
C LEU A 382 -20.20 -0.55 2.05
N GLY A 383 -19.81 0.73 2.17
CA GLY A 383 -18.69 1.30 1.42
C GLY A 383 -17.37 0.57 1.73
N ILE A 384 -17.05 0.36 3.01
CA ILE A 384 -15.84 -0.36 3.44
C ILE A 384 -15.86 -1.81 2.93
N ILE A 385 -16.99 -2.50 3.04
CA ILE A 385 -17.16 -3.87 2.52
C ILE A 385 -16.96 -3.88 0.99
N GLY A 386 -17.51 -2.88 0.28
CA GLY A 386 -17.32 -2.70 -1.16
C GLY A 386 -15.85 -2.55 -1.54
N VAL A 387 -15.07 -1.77 -0.77
CA VAL A 387 -13.61 -1.66 -0.95
C VAL A 387 -12.94 -3.02 -0.78
N CYS A 388 -13.23 -3.73 0.32
CA CYS A 388 -12.66 -5.05 0.57
C CYS A 388 -13.05 -6.05 -0.53
N LEU A 389 -14.29 -6.02 -1.00
CA LEU A 389 -14.75 -6.87 -2.12
C LEU A 389 -13.97 -6.56 -3.40
N CYS A 390 -13.77 -5.29 -3.74
CA CYS A 390 -12.98 -4.91 -4.91
C CYS A 390 -11.53 -5.42 -4.81
N LEU A 391 -10.89 -5.33 -3.64
CA LEU A 391 -9.54 -5.87 -3.42
C LEU A 391 -9.50 -7.40 -3.59
N VAL A 392 -10.52 -8.10 -3.09
CA VAL A 392 -10.63 -9.56 -3.26
C VAL A 392 -10.87 -9.93 -4.71
N VAL A 393 -11.78 -9.25 -5.40
CA VAL A 393 -12.09 -9.49 -6.82
C VAL A 393 -10.88 -9.20 -7.70
N GLN A 394 -10.11 -8.15 -7.41
CA GLN A 394 -8.88 -7.85 -8.13
C GLN A 394 -7.91 -9.05 -8.18
N ARG A 395 -7.83 -9.84 -7.13
CA ARG A 395 -6.97 -11.04 -7.10
C ARG A 395 -7.30 -12.08 -8.15
N TYR A 396 -8.56 -12.09 -8.61
CA TYR A 396 -9.05 -13.05 -9.63
C TYR A 396 -8.94 -12.52 -11.06
N TRP A 397 -8.24 -11.41 -11.31
CA TRP A 397 -8.14 -10.81 -12.65
C TRP A 397 -7.70 -11.81 -13.73
N ARG A 398 -6.82 -12.77 -13.41
CA ARG A 398 -6.37 -13.81 -14.35
C ARG A 398 -7.52 -14.71 -14.79
N VAL A 399 -8.35 -15.13 -13.83
CA VAL A 399 -9.54 -15.94 -14.11
C VAL A 399 -10.56 -15.14 -14.90
N MET A 400 -10.74 -13.87 -14.55
CA MET A 400 -11.68 -13.00 -15.26
C MET A 400 -11.25 -12.77 -16.70
N LEU A 401 -9.96 -12.56 -16.96
CA LEU A 401 -9.43 -12.39 -18.32
C LEU A 401 -9.47 -13.67 -19.15
N SER A 402 -9.40 -14.85 -18.54
CA SER A 402 -9.58 -16.11 -19.27
C SER A 402 -11.03 -16.31 -19.75
N ILE A 403 -12.01 -15.67 -19.11
CA ILE A 403 -13.43 -15.72 -19.47
C ILE A 403 -13.76 -14.58 -20.44
N THR A 404 -13.29 -13.37 -20.13
CA THR A 404 -13.55 -12.17 -20.92
C THR A 404 -12.29 -11.30 -20.95
N PRO A 405 -11.57 -11.21 -22.08
CA PRO A 405 -10.33 -10.44 -22.22
C PRO A 405 -10.63 -8.93 -22.28
N SER A 406 -11.31 -8.42 -21.27
CA SER A 406 -11.72 -7.01 -21.17
C SER A 406 -10.85 -6.26 -20.18
N ALA A 407 -10.46 -5.05 -20.54
CA ALA A 407 -9.75 -4.12 -19.65
C ALA A 407 -10.52 -3.85 -18.35
N LEU A 408 -11.87 -3.90 -18.35
CA LEU A 408 -12.70 -3.76 -17.15
C LEU A 408 -12.44 -4.81 -16.08
N ALA A 409 -12.06 -6.03 -16.47
CA ALA A 409 -11.73 -7.10 -15.52
C ALA A 409 -10.47 -6.81 -14.69
N THR A 410 -9.74 -5.74 -14.99
CA THR A 410 -8.42 -5.43 -14.40
C THR A 410 -8.38 -4.15 -13.58
N CYS A 411 -9.53 -3.52 -13.27
CA CYS A 411 -9.56 -2.19 -12.63
C CYS A 411 -10.11 -2.18 -11.19
N PHE A 412 -10.41 -3.35 -10.61
CA PHE A 412 -11.05 -3.42 -9.29
C PHE A 412 -10.16 -2.87 -8.17
N GLY A 413 -8.83 -2.98 -8.25
CA GLY A 413 -7.93 -2.38 -7.29
C GLY A 413 -7.98 -0.85 -7.33
N LEU A 414 -7.99 -0.23 -8.52
CA LEU A 414 -8.20 1.22 -8.65
C LEU A 414 -9.57 1.63 -8.10
N LEU A 415 -10.63 0.86 -8.40
CA LEU A 415 -11.97 1.12 -7.88
C LEU A 415 -11.98 1.10 -6.33
N ALA A 416 -11.27 0.15 -5.70
CA ALA A 416 -11.10 0.11 -4.25
C ALA A 416 -10.43 1.38 -3.70
N ILE A 417 -9.35 1.83 -4.35
CA ILE A 417 -8.62 3.04 -3.96
C ILE A 417 -9.51 4.29 -4.10
N LEU A 418 -10.17 4.46 -5.24
CA LEU A 418 -11.04 5.61 -5.50
C LEU A 418 -12.27 5.63 -4.58
N LEU A 419 -12.89 4.47 -4.33
CA LEU A 419 -14.01 4.37 -3.40
C LEU A 419 -13.58 4.76 -1.97
N THR A 420 -12.38 4.33 -1.54
CA THR A 420 -11.82 4.75 -0.25
C THR A 420 -11.62 6.26 -0.19
N TRP A 421 -11.09 6.85 -1.26
CA TRP A 421 -10.88 8.30 -1.36
C TRP A 421 -12.19 9.09 -1.30
N VAL A 422 -13.23 8.65 -2.02
CA VAL A 422 -14.57 9.27 -1.99
C VAL A 422 -15.18 9.16 -0.59
N LEU A 423 -15.09 8.01 0.07
CA LEU A 423 -15.58 7.83 1.43
C LEU A 423 -14.90 8.78 2.42
N LEU A 424 -13.60 9.03 2.25
CA LEU A 424 -12.87 10.02 3.04
C LEU A 424 -13.36 11.45 2.76
N LEU A 425 -13.51 11.85 1.49
CA LEU A 425 -13.99 13.20 1.14
C LEU A 425 -15.40 13.49 1.64
N THR A 426 -16.24 12.48 1.76
CA THR A 426 -17.62 12.59 2.25
C THR A 426 -17.73 12.42 3.76
N GLU A 427 -16.61 12.28 4.50
CA GLU A 427 -16.64 12.23 5.96
C GLU A 427 -17.05 13.57 6.54
N PRO A 428 -18.15 13.64 7.33
CA PRO A 428 -18.56 14.88 7.95
C PRO A 428 -17.49 15.40 8.88
N ILE A 429 -17.27 16.71 8.82
CA ILE A 429 -16.46 17.41 9.80
C ILE A 429 -17.23 17.32 11.12
N GLN A 430 -16.65 16.65 12.10
CA GLN A 430 -17.17 16.72 13.46
C GLN A 430 -16.79 18.12 13.98
N ASP A 431 -17.75 19.03 13.94
CA ASP A 431 -17.58 20.35 14.56
C ASP A 431 -17.20 20.10 16.01
N THR A 432 -16.00 20.56 16.38
CA THR A 432 -15.62 20.65 17.77
C THR A 432 -16.61 21.61 18.42
N VAL A 433 -17.60 21.08 19.15
CA VAL A 433 -18.24 21.85 20.21
C VAL A 433 -17.11 22.19 21.16
N ILE A 434 -16.56 23.39 20.99
CA ILE A 434 -15.70 24.01 22.00
C ILE A 434 -16.64 24.18 23.19
N ALA A 435 -16.62 23.21 24.12
CA ALA A 435 -17.12 23.42 25.44
C ALA A 435 -16.19 24.48 26.04
N GLU A 436 -16.66 25.73 26.03
CA GLU A 436 -16.09 26.83 26.80
C GLU A 436 -16.07 26.50 28.30
#